data_13dfe6c9951f677aa7c75d1ea21487f4
#
_entry.id   13dfe6c9951f677aa7c75d1ea21487f4
#
_cell.length_a   1.000
_cell.length_b   1.000
_cell.length_c   1.000
_cell.angle_alpha   90.00
_cell.angle_beta   90.00
_cell.angle_gamma   90.00
#
_symmetry.space_group_name_H-M   'P 1'
#
loop_
_entity.id
_entity.type
_entity.pdbx_description
1 polymer ?
#
loop_
_entity_poly.entity_id
_entity_poly.type
_entity_poly.pdbx_seq_one_letter_code
_entity_poly.pdbx_strand_id
1 'polypeptide(L)'
;MKFKTARFGEIDFNAEDIIEFPEGPAGFPDFTKFVIIEKEKELPYRTLQSLDDPVFAFVIIDPVIARADYKIDVTQDDLKHLKTVSIKNLEIYVIVNMSRDPNKITVNLRGPIIINREEGLGHQFNLSDSPYSIQEKLSPEKA
;
A
#
# COMPACT_ATOMS: atom_id res chain seq x y z
N MET A 1 -9.30 -18.74 -6.12
CA MET A 1 -8.26 -18.51 -7.12
C MET A 1 -6.88 -18.70 -6.46
N LYS A 2 -5.92 -19.19 -7.21
CA LYS A 2 -4.60 -19.49 -6.66
C LYS A 2 -3.51 -18.81 -7.47
N PHE A 3 -2.47 -18.34 -6.76
CA PHE A 3 -1.31 -17.76 -7.40
C PHE A 3 -0.06 -18.10 -6.58
N LYS A 4 1.01 -18.46 -7.27
CA LYS A 4 2.26 -18.83 -6.60
C LYS A 4 3.15 -17.60 -6.47
N THR A 5 3.39 -17.19 -5.22
CA THR A 5 4.26 -16.05 -4.91
C THR A 5 5.66 -16.54 -4.56
N ALA A 6 6.64 -15.65 -4.75
CA ALA A 6 8.03 -15.96 -4.40
C ALA A 6 8.22 -16.05 -2.88
N ARG A 7 7.54 -15.18 -2.12
CA ARG A 7 7.74 -15.11 -0.66
C ARG A 7 6.84 -16.04 0.14
N PHE A 8 5.57 -16.18 -0.27
CA PHE A 8 4.57 -16.91 0.53
C PHE A 8 4.16 -18.22 -0.09
N GLY A 9 4.80 -18.61 -1.21
CA GLY A 9 4.38 -19.80 -1.95
C GLY A 9 2.99 -19.60 -2.56
N GLU A 10 2.23 -20.67 -2.68
CA GLU A 10 0.88 -20.60 -3.23
C GLU A 10 -0.07 -19.91 -2.25
N ILE A 11 -0.76 -18.89 -2.73
CA ILE A 11 -1.81 -18.20 -1.98
C ILE A 11 -3.16 -18.47 -2.61
N ASP A 12 -4.21 -18.48 -1.79
CA ASP A 12 -5.58 -18.64 -2.24
C ASP A 12 -6.35 -17.38 -1.90
N PHE A 13 -7.13 -16.87 -2.86
CA PHE A 13 -7.87 -15.62 -2.70
C PHE A 13 -9.13 -15.65 -3.57
N ASN A 14 -10.09 -14.79 -3.26
CA ASN A 14 -11.32 -14.65 -4.02
C ASN A 14 -11.20 -13.50 -5.03
N ALA A 15 -12.06 -13.51 -6.05
CA ALA A 15 -12.06 -12.45 -7.05
C ALA A 15 -12.24 -11.06 -6.43
N GLU A 16 -13.04 -10.96 -5.37
CA GLU A 16 -13.27 -9.70 -4.65
C GLU A 16 -12.06 -9.19 -3.86
N ASP A 17 -11.03 -10.03 -3.66
CA ASP A 17 -9.81 -9.63 -2.99
C ASP A 17 -8.83 -8.93 -3.94
N ILE A 18 -9.06 -9.02 -5.23
CA ILE A 18 -8.18 -8.42 -6.24
C ILE A 18 -8.37 -6.91 -6.24
N ILE A 19 -7.24 -6.21 -6.13
CA ILE A 19 -7.19 -4.75 -6.18
C ILE A 19 -6.52 -4.37 -7.49
N GLU A 20 -7.23 -3.59 -8.30
CA GLU A 20 -6.70 -3.11 -9.57
C GLU A 20 -6.14 -1.71 -9.41
N PHE A 21 -4.92 -1.51 -9.90
CA PHE A 21 -4.28 -0.21 -10.01
C PHE A 21 -4.22 0.12 -11.50
N PRO A 22 -5.22 0.81 -12.05
CA PRO A 22 -5.28 1.01 -13.52
C PRO A 22 -4.04 1.67 -14.11
N GLU A 23 -3.36 2.50 -13.34
CA GLU A 23 -2.13 3.19 -13.76
C GLU A 23 -0.88 2.54 -13.19
N GLY A 24 -1.02 1.46 -12.43
CA GLY A 24 0.06 0.83 -11.69
C GLY A 24 0.56 1.68 -10.55
N PRO A 25 1.39 1.11 -9.66
CA PRO A 25 2.13 1.91 -8.68
C PRO A 25 3.15 2.80 -9.36
N ALA A 26 3.59 3.86 -8.69
CA ALA A 26 4.56 4.80 -9.25
C ALA A 26 5.81 4.08 -9.76
N GLY A 27 6.15 4.31 -11.03
CA GLY A 27 7.28 3.66 -11.68
C GLY A 27 7.00 2.28 -12.26
N PHE A 28 5.79 1.71 -12.04
CA PHE A 28 5.48 0.34 -12.47
C PHE A 28 4.09 0.26 -13.12
N PRO A 29 3.90 0.92 -14.29
CA PRO A 29 2.58 1.01 -14.92
C PRO A 29 2.05 -0.33 -15.45
N ASP A 30 2.92 -1.32 -15.63
CA ASP A 30 2.52 -2.61 -16.18
C ASP A 30 2.00 -3.59 -15.12
N PHE A 31 2.17 -3.26 -13.84
CA PHE A 31 1.68 -4.10 -12.75
C PHE A 31 0.38 -3.51 -12.23
N THR A 32 -0.74 -4.13 -12.61
CA THR A 32 -2.06 -3.56 -12.37
C THR A 32 -2.92 -4.35 -11.40
N LYS A 33 -2.59 -5.60 -11.12
CA LYS A 33 -3.42 -6.45 -10.26
C LYS A 33 -2.63 -6.90 -9.03
N PHE A 34 -3.23 -6.71 -7.87
CA PHE A 34 -2.60 -7.00 -6.58
C PHE A 34 -3.60 -7.64 -5.63
N VAL A 35 -3.07 -8.30 -4.62
CA VAL A 35 -3.83 -8.68 -3.41
C VAL A 35 -3.04 -8.26 -2.19
N ILE A 36 -3.74 -8.01 -1.07
CA ILE A 36 -3.07 -7.74 0.20
C ILE A 36 -3.00 -9.06 0.98
N ILE A 37 -1.78 -9.44 1.36
CA ILE A 37 -1.52 -10.60 2.20
C ILE A 37 -1.30 -10.09 3.62
N GLU A 38 -2.10 -10.62 4.55
CA GLU A 38 -1.99 -10.28 5.96
C GLU A 38 -1.66 -11.54 6.74
N LYS A 39 -0.53 -11.51 7.44
CA LYS A 39 -0.10 -12.59 8.32
C LYS A 39 -0.03 -12.05 9.74
N GLU A 40 -0.73 -12.69 10.65
CA GLU A 40 -0.82 -12.24 12.04
C GLU A 40 0.56 -11.98 12.67
N LYS A 41 1.52 -12.85 12.36
CA LYS A 41 2.89 -12.73 12.88
C LYS A 41 3.65 -11.52 12.34
N GLU A 42 3.20 -10.96 11.22
CA GLU A 42 3.89 -9.85 10.57
C GLU A 42 3.23 -8.50 10.83
N LEU A 43 2.04 -8.49 11.40
CA LEU A 43 1.36 -7.23 11.71
C LEU A 43 2.23 -6.36 12.61
N PRO A 44 2.25 -5.05 12.43
CA PRO A 44 1.37 -4.24 11.59
C PRO A 44 1.76 -4.17 10.11
N TYR A 45 2.77 -4.91 9.68
CA TYR A 45 3.16 -4.96 8.26
C TYR A 45 2.24 -5.86 7.48
N ARG A 46 1.89 -5.42 6.26
CA ARG A 46 1.15 -6.22 5.28
C ARG A 46 1.95 -6.26 3.99
N THR A 47 1.58 -7.16 3.09
CA THR A 47 2.24 -7.27 1.79
C THR A 47 1.23 -7.01 0.69
N LEU A 48 1.55 -6.06 -0.20
CA LEU A 48 0.81 -5.82 -1.43
C LEU A 48 1.50 -6.61 -2.52
N GLN A 49 0.94 -7.78 -2.84
CA GLN A 49 1.54 -8.75 -3.75
C GLN A 49 0.99 -8.60 -5.15
N SER A 50 1.89 -8.46 -6.13
CA SER A 50 1.50 -8.47 -7.55
C SER A 50 0.95 -9.83 -7.95
N LEU A 51 -0.12 -9.81 -8.75
CA LEU A 51 -0.64 -10.99 -9.43
C LEU A 51 -0.13 -11.07 -10.88
N ASP A 52 0.66 -10.08 -11.29
CA ASP A 52 1.30 -10.07 -12.61
C ASP A 52 2.71 -10.65 -12.57
N ASP A 53 3.37 -10.57 -11.41
CA ASP A 53 4.74 -11.04 -11.22
C ASP A 53 4.90 -11.64 -9.82
N PRO A 54 5.28 -12.93 -9.72
CA PRO A 54 5.43 -13.61 -8.43
C PRO A 54 6.44 -12.97 -7.47
N VAL A 55 7.42 -12.24 -8.00
CA VAL A 55 8.50 -11.64 -7.21
C VAL A 55 8.13 -10.22 -6.76
N PHE A 56 7.27 -9.52 -7.50
CA PHE A 56 6.98 -8.12 -7.26
C PHE A 56 5.97 -7.94 -6.13
N ALA A 57 6.41 -7.30 -5.05
CA ALA A 57 5.57 -7.05 -3.88
C ALA A 57 6.10 -5.86 -3.10
N PHE A 58 5.20 -5.15 -2.43
CA PHE A 58 5.55 -4.08 -1.51
C PHE A 58 5.17 -4.48 -0.08
N VAL A 59 6.03 -4.16 0.87
CA VAL A 59 5.63 -4.14 2.27
C VAL A 59 4.94 -2.81 2.52
N ILE A 60 3.77 -2.85 3.13
CA ILE A 60 2.95 -1.65 3.40
C ILE A 60 2.54 -1.61 4.87
N ILE A 61 2.26 -0.41 5.35
CA ILE A 61 1.87 -0.17 6.75
C ILE A 61 0.91 1.02 6.82
N ASP A 62 0.09 1.06 7.86
CA ASP A 62 -0.74 2.23 8.14
C ASP A 62 0.17 3.41 8.47
N PRO A 63 0.07 4.54 7.76
CA PRO A 63 0.98 5.66 7.94
C PRO A 63 0.94 6.29 9.34
N VAL A 64 -0.15 6.18 10.06
CA VAL A 64 -0.25 6.76 11.41
C VAL A 64 0.68 6.06 12.41
N ILE A 65 1.12 4.83 12.10
CA ILE A 65 2.10 4.12 12.92
C ILE A 65 3.47 4.80 12.82
N ALA A 66 3.82 5.29 11.63
CA ALA A 66 5.06 6.02 11.43
C ALA A 66 4.96 7.46 11.92
N ARG A 67 3.81 8.08 11.74
CA ARG A 67 3.59 9.48 12.10
C ARG A 67 2.13 9.67 12.54
N ALA A 68 1.93 9.82 13.85
CA ALA A 68 0.58 9.85 14.45
C ALA A 68 -0.30 10.98 13.92
N ASP A 69 0.29 12.11 13.51
CA ASP A 69 -0.43 13.27 12.98
C ASP A 69 -0.50 13.28 11.46
N TYR A 70 -0.24 12.15 10.80
CA TYR A 70 -0.30 12.07 9.34
C TYR A 70 -1.70 12.38 8.84
N LYS A 71 -1.78 13.32 7.90
CA LYS A 71 -3.02 13.71 7.25
C LYS A 71 -2.78 13.91 5.77
N ILE A 72 -3.76 13.52 4.96
CA ILE A 72 -3.74 13.80 3.53
C ILE A 72 -5.01 14.58 3.17
N ASP A 73 -4.86 15.50 2.21
CA ASP A 73 -5.98 16.19 1.61
C ASP A 73 -6.31 15.48 0.30
N VAL A 74 -7.50 14.87 0.26
CA VAL A 74 -7.96 14.14 -0.91
C VAL A 74 -9.06 14.99 -1.56
N THR A 75 -8.84 15.37 -2.81
CA THR A 75 -9.81 16.17 -3.57
C THR A 75 -10.89 15.28 -4.16
N GLN A 76 -11.99 15.90 -4.64
CA GLN A 76 -13.02 15.15 -5.36
C GLN A 76 -12.48 14.50 -6.63
N ASP A 77 -11.53 15.16 -7.31
CA ASP A 77 -10.87 14.57 -8.47
C ASP A 77 -10.05 13.33 -8.09
N ASP A 78 -9.37 13.39 -6.95
CA ASP A 78 -8.62 12.23 -6.44
C ASP A 78 -9.56 11.07 -6.16
N LEU A 79 -10.71 11.34 -5.55
CA LEU A 79 -11.69 10.30 -5.21
C LEU A 79 -12.30 9.63 -6.44
N LYS A 80 -12.33 10.31 -7.58
CA LYS A 80 -12.82 9.72 -8.84
C LYS A 80 -11.96 8.53 -9.28
N HIS A 81 -10.66 8.57 -9.02
CA HIS A 81 -9.77 7.44 -9.33
C HIS A 81 -10.19 6.17 -8.59
N LEU A 82 -10.88 6.34 -7.47
CA LEU A 82 -11.30 5.24 -6.60
C LEU A 82 -12.80 4.99 -6.68
N LYS A 83 -13.50 5.65 -7.60
CA LYS A 83 -14.94 5.51 -7.84
C LYS A 83 -15.76 5.74 -6.56
N THR A 84 -15.41 6.77 -5.81
CA THR A 84 -16.13 7.13 -4.58
C THR A 84 -16.23 8.65 -4.48
N VAL A 85 -17.13 9.13 -3.62
CA VAL A 85 -17.28 10.55 -3.31
C VAL A 85 -16.87 10.88 -1.87
N SER A 86 -16.42 9.87 -1.13
CA SER A 86 -16.08 10.01 0.29
C SER A 86 -14.83 9.21 0.61
N ILE A 87 -13.99 9.75 1.52
CA ILE A 87 -12.85 9.01 2.05
C ILE A 87 -13.26 7.93 3.06
N LYS A 88 -14.55 7.90 3.42
CA LYS A 88 -15.09 6.92 4.35
C LYS A 88 -14.91 5.51 3.78
N ASN A 89 -14.46 4.58 4.60
CA ASN A 89 -14.23 3.18 4.22
C ASN A 89 -13.05 2.95 3.25
N LEU A 90 -12.25 3.97 2.99
CA LEU A 90 -11.00 3.79 2.25
C LEU A 90 -9.90 3.37 3.21
N GLU A 91 -8.99 2.55 2.69
CA GLU A 91 -7.79 2.14 3.43
C GLU A 91 -6.60 2.92 2.90
N ILE A 92 -5.75 3.40 3.80
CA ILE A 92 -4.57 4.18 3.45
C ILE A 92 -3.33 3.45 3.95
N TYR A 93 -2.38 3.25 3.05
CA TYR A 93 -1.11 2.61 3.36
C TYR A 93 0.05 3.41 2.79
N VAL A 94 1.23 3.20 3.35
CA VAL A 94 2.47 3.71 2.79
C VAL A 94 3.45 2.56 2.61
N ILE A 95 4.34 2.69 1.63
CA ILE A 95 5.32 1.67 1.32
C ILE A 95 6.47 1.74 2.32
N VAL A 96 6.89 0.58 2.79
CA VAL A 96 7.98 0.44 3.75
C VAL A 96 9.25 0.01 3.01
N ASN A 97 10.34 0.71 3.25
CA ASN A 97 11.68 0.28 2.87
C ASN A 97 12.25 -0.55 4.02
N MET A 98 12.21 -1.86 3.85
CA MET A 98 12.73 -2.77 4.86
C MET A 98 14.24 -2.76 4.89
N SER A 99 14.80 -2.99 6.08
CA SER A 99 16.25 -3.07 6.29
C SER A 99 16.52 -4.14 7.33
N ARG A 100 17.68 -4.81 7.21
CA ARG A 100 18.15 -5.74 8.23
C ARG A 100 18.43 -5.03 9.54
N ASP A 101 18.81 -3.74 9.47
CA ASP A 101 18.97 -2.89 10.63
C ASP A 101 17.63 -2.22 10.93
N PRO A 102 16.97 -2.57 12.05
CA PRO A 102 15.66 -1.98 12.38
C PRO A 102 15.67 -0.46 12.47
N ASN A 103 16.83 0.14 12.76
CA ASN A 103 16.95 1.60 12.85
C ASN A 103 17.01 2.29 11.49
N LYS A 104 17.11 1.51 10.41
CA LYS A 104 17.18 2.02 9.03
C LYS A 104 15.89 1.79 8.23
N ILE A 105 14.87 1.24 8.85
CA ILE A 105 13.57 1.05 8.21
C ILE A 105 12.90 2.42 8.03
N THR A 106 12.45 2.71 6.82
CA THR A 106 11.78 3.97 6.50
C THR A 106 10.48 3.71 5.76
N VAL A 107 9.61 4.71 5.75
CA VAL A 107 8.35 4.66 4.99
C VAL A 107 8.25 5.90 4.10
N ASN A 108 7.55 5.75 2.98
CA ASN A 108 7.30 6.85 2.05
C ASN A 108 5.97 7.52 2.39
N LEU A 109 6.02 8.56 3.20
CA LEU A 109 4.81 9.31 3.59
C LEU A 109 4.30 10.23 2.48
N ARG A 110 5.09 10.45 1.44
CA ARG A 110 4.74 11.32 0.32
C ARG A 110 3.98 10.61 -0.80
N GLY A 111 4.00 9.29 -0.81
CA GLY A 111 3.36 8.50 -1.85
C GLY A 111 2.34 7.50 -1.31
N PRO A 112 1.28 7.95 -0.60
CA PRO A 112 0.33 7.02 -0.03
C PRO A 112 -0.43 6.23 -1.09
N ILE A 113 -0.73 4.98 -0.73
CA ILE A 113 -1.60 4.10 -1.51
C ILE A 113 -2.95 4.11 -0.83
N ILE A 114 -4.00 4.46 -1.58
CA ILE A 114 -5.37 4.48 -1.08
C ILE A 114 -6.16 3.42 -1.81
N ILE A 115 -6.90 2.61 -1.06
CA ILE A 115 -7.61 1.45 -1.58
C ILE A 115 -9.09 1.55 -1.26
N ASN A 116 -9.93 1.34 -2.28
CA ASN A 116 -11.36 1.16 -2.16
C ASN A 116 -11.68 -0.32 -2.36
N ARG A 117 -11.88 -1.04 -1.26
CA ARG A 117 -12.15 -2.49 -1.31
C ARG A 117 -13.45 -2.82 -2.01
N GLU A 118 -14.47 -2.00 -1.85
CA GLU A 118 -15.77 -2.24 -2.47
C GLU A 118 -15.69 -2.28 -3.98
N GLU A 119 -14.87 -1.40 -4.56
CA GLU A 119 -14.70 -1.32 -6.02
C GLU A 119 -13.48 -2.10 -6.51
N GLY A 120 -12.68 -2.65 -5.59
CA GLY A 120 -11.46 -3.36 -5.97
C GLY A 120 -10.46 -2.45 -6.66
N LEU A 121 -10.35 -1.20 -6.22
CA LEU A 121 -9.48 -0.21 -6.84
C LEU A 121 -8.46 0.32 -5.85
N GLY A 122 -7.25 0.59 -6.35
CA GLY A 122 -6.20 1.26 -5.61
C GLY A 122 -5.52 2.31 -6.48
N HIS A 123 -4.93 3.29 -5.83
CA HIS A 123 -4.18 4.33 -6.52
C HIS A 123 -3.09 4.85 -5.60
N GLN A 124 -1.90 5.08 -6.14
CA GLN A 124 -0.82 5.71 -5.40
C GLN A 124 -0.81 7.19 -5.74
N PHE A 125 -0.97 8.03 -4.73
CA PHE A 125 -0.98 9.48 -4.89
C PHE A 125 0.41 10.03 -4.67
N ASN A 126 0.69 11.19 -5.25
CA ASN A 126 1.94 11.90 -5.08
C ASN A 126 1.68 13.21 -4.33
N LEU A 127 2.11 13.28 -3.08
CA LEU A 127 1.97 14.46 -2.23
C LEU A 127 3.22 15.34 -2.30
N SER A 128 3.68 15.65 -3.51
CA SER A 128 4.94 16.38 -3.73
C SER A 128 4.97 17.77 -3.06
N ASP A 129 3.79 18.38 -2.86
CA ASP A 129 3.68 19.69 -2.22
C ASP A 129 3.54 19.60 -0.70
N SER A 130 3.51 18.39 -0.15
CA SER A 130 3.38 18.20 1.30
C SER A 130 4.75 18.29 1.99
N PRO A 131 4.76 18.54 3.32
CA PRO A 131 6.00 18.51 4.10
C PRO A 131 6.50 17.11 4.40
N TYR A 132 5.78 16.06 3.95
CA TYR A 132 6.12 14.68 4.29
C TYR A 132 7.37 14.20 3.55
N SER A 133 8.12 13.31 4.22
CA SER A 133 9.33 12.73 3.70
C SER A 133 9.05 11.44 2.93
N ILE A 134 9.88 11.18 1.91
CA ILE A 134 9.89 9.87 1.25
C ILE A 134 10.63 8.81 2.07
N GLN A 135 11.36 9.22 3.11
CA GLN A 135 12.15 8.36 3.97
C GLN A 135 11.93 8.71 5.45
N GLU A 136 10.70 8.70 5.87
CA GLU A 136 10.36 8.87 7.29
C GLU A 136 10.82 7.65 8.07
N LYS A 137 11.60 7.84 9.13
CA LYS A 137 12.09 6.72 9.94
C LYS A 137 10.94 6.02 10.66
N LEU A 138 10.95 4.70 10.59
CA LEU A 138 10.04 3.85 11.34
C LEU A 138 10.87 3.13 12.39
N SER A 139 10.94 3.72 13.59
CA SER A 139 11.70 3.11 14.68
C SER A 139 10.99 1.86 15.20
N PRO A 140 11.73 0.91 15.80
CA PRO A 140 11.11 -0.32 16.33
C PRO A 140 9.99 -0.07 17.33
N GLU A 141 10.04 1.03 18.10
CA GLU A 141 9.00 1.36 19.06
C GLU A 141 7.68 1.76 18.39
N LYS A 142 7.72 2.21 17.12
CA LYS A 142 6.52 2.61 16.38
C LYS A 142 5.77 1.42 15.80
N ALA A 143 6.47 0.34 15.51
CA ALA A 143 5.89 -0.82 14.81
C ALA A 143 5.35 -1.96 15.74
#